data_3ef2917eb121545f948cb87b17c0377e
#
_entry.id   3ef2917eb121545f948cb87b17c0377e
#
_cell.length_a   1.000
_cell.length_b   1.000
_cell.length_c   1.000
_cell.angle_alpha   90.00
_cell.angle_beta   90.00
_cell.angle_gamma   90.00
#
_symmetry.space_group_name_H-M   'P 1'
#
loop_
_entity.id
_entity.type
_entity.pdbx_description
1 polymer ?
#
loop_
_entity_poly.entity_id
_entity_poly.type
_entity_poly.pdbx_seq_one_letter_code
_entity_poly.pdbx_strand_id
1 'polypeptide(L)'
;MALTLHVPATGTPAFGWARAAEVGCGFRRMSEADLPFLGRVYAATRAEELAPVPWSEADKAAFLEQQFRAQHAHYQRYYPNADWLVVARADGDIGRFYIERWPSQHRIIDIAFMPAHRGKGYGEALLRDAMDEADAAGKDVSIHVEKLNPAMRLYHRLGFVTEEDKGVYDLMRWRAGRETERQVKIA
;
A
#
# COMPACT_ATOMS: atom_id res chain seq x y z
N MET A 1 10.02 -1.57 28.46
CA MET A 1 8.58 -1.28 28.55
C MET A 1 7.93 -1.87 27.30
N ALA A 2 7.26 -3.01 27.43
CA ALA A 2 6.63 -3.69 26.30
C ALA A 2 5.36 -2.90 25.92
N LEU A 3 5.34 -2.31 24.72
CA LEU A 3 4.13 -1.75 24.15
C LEU A 3 3.19 -2.90 23.77
N THR A 4 2.15 -3.10 24.57
CA THR A 4 1.05 -4.02 24.28
C THR A 4 0.36 -3.50 23.00
N LEU A 5 0.61 -4.17 21.89
CA LEU A 5 -0.06 -3.91 20.63
C LEU A 5 -1.53 -4.31 20.79
N HIS A 6 -2.40 -3.32 20.84
CA HIS A 6 -3.84 -3.55 20.78
C HIS A 6 -4.18 -3.95 19.34
N VAL A 7 -4.42 -5.24 19.11
CA VAL A 7 -5.06 -5.72 17.89
C VAL A 7 -6.51 -5.26 17.98
N PRO A 8 -6.99 -4.33 17.12
CA PRO A 8 -8.40 -3.99 17.15
C PRO A 8 -9.18 -5.26 16.82
N ALA A 9 -10.09 -5.65 17.71
CA ALA A 9 -11.09 -6.66 17.41
C ALA A 9 -11.79 -6.25 16.12
N THR A 10 -12.02 -7.22 15.24
CA THR A 10 -12.77 -7.15 14.00
C THR A 10 -13.78 -6.00 13.98
N GLY A 11 -13.55 -4.95 13.18
CA GLY A 11 -14.60 -4.05 12.82
C GLY A 11 -14.34 -2.56 12.76
N THR A 12 -13.32 -2.00 13.40
CA THR A 12 -13.08 -0.56 13.30
C THR A 12 -11.66 -0.29 12.80
N PRO A 13 -11.49 0.32 11.61
CA PRO A 13 -10.18 0.73 11.14
C PRO A 13 -9.57 1.71 12.14
N ALA A 14 -8.30 1.56 12.47
CA ALA A 14 -7.58 2.44 13.38
C ALA A 14 -7.60 3.92 12.94
N PHE A 15 -8.02 4.20 11.70
CA PHE A 15 -8.07 5.51 11.07
C PHE A 15 -9.48 5.97 10.69
N GLY A 16 -10.55 5.26 11.10
CA GLY A 16 -11.92 5.60 10.68
C GLY A 16 -12.21 5.28 9.21
N TRP A 17 -11.43 4.42 8.58
CA TRP A 17 -11.58 4.04 7.16
C TRP A 17 -12.75 3.08 6.98
N ALA A 18 -13.85 3.61 6.48
CA ALA A 18 -15.13 2.90 6.40
C ALA A 18 -15.12 1.79 5.36
N ARG A 19 -14.56 2.05 4.17
CA ARG A 19 -14.53 1.04 3.08
C ARG A 19 -13.62 -0.14 3.41
N ALA A 20 -12.50 0.11 4.09
CA ALA A 20 -11.65 -0.95 4.59
C ALA A 20 -12.42 -1.86 5.57
N ALA A 21 -13.19 -1.27 6.47
CA ALA A 21 -14.03 -2.02 7.41
C ALA A 21 -15.13 -2.83 6.70
N GLU A 22 -15.81 -2.25 5.71
CA GLU A 22 -16.86 -2.91 4.91
C GLU A 22 -16.34 -4.18 4.21
N VAL A 23 -15.10 -4.14 3.71
CA VAL A 23 -14.46 -5.34 3.11
C VAL A 23 -13.79 -6.24 4.15
N GLY A 24 -13.96 -5.95 5.44
CA GLY A 24 -13.45 -6.73 6.56
C GLY A 24 -11.93 -6.61 6.75
N CYS A 25 -11.32 -5.51 6.32
CA CYS A 25 -9.92 -5.20 6.57
C CYS A 25 -9.76 -4.39 7.85
N GLY A 26 -8.79 -4.79 8.67
CA GLY A 26 -8.27 -4.05 9.80
C GLY A 26 -6.80 -3.74 9.64
N PHE A 27 -6.28 -2.89 10.52
CA PHE A 27 -4.89 -2.47 10.51
C PHE A 27 -4.26 -2.64 11.88
N ARG A 28 -3.00 -3.01 11.88
CA ARG A 28 -2.14 -2.90 13.04
C ARG A 28 -0.78 -2.34 12.63
N ARG A 29 -0.12 -1.66 13.53
CA ARG A 29 1.27 -1.23 13.30
C ARG A 29 2.16 -2.46 13.20
N MET A 30 3.08 -2.45 12.24
CA MET A 30 4.09 -3.49 12.13
C MET A 30 5.07 -3.44 13.31
N SER A 31 5.65 -4.58 13.60
CA SER A 31 6.79 -4.78 14.51
C SER A 31 7.88 -5.59 13.81
N GLU A 32 9.03 -5.74 14.43
CA GLU A 32 10.10 -6.59 13.89
C GLU A 32 9.68 -8.07 13.75
N ALA A 33 8.74 -8.54 14.57
CA ALA A 33 8.19 -9.88 14.45
C ALA A 33 7.42 -10.12 13.15
N ASP A 34 7.03 -9.06 12.45
CA ASP A 34 6.31 -9.13 11.17
C ASP A 34 7.23 -9.23 9.95
N LEU A 35 8.54 -9.00 10.12
CA LEU A 35 9.48 -9.02 8.99
C LEU A 35 9.42 -10.32 8.18
N PRO A 36 9.29 -11.52 8.75
CA PRO A 36 9.13 -12.74 7.96
C PRO A 36 7.85 -12.74 7.10
N PHE A 37 6.74 -12.23 7.62
CA PHE A 37 5.49 -12.10 6.85
C PHE A 37 5.64 -11.05 5.74
N LEU A 38 6.19 -9.88 6.05
CA LEU A 38 6.40 -8.79 5.09
C LEU A 38 7.38 -9.17 3.99
N GLY A 39 8.39 -9.98 4.31
CA GLY A 39 9.30 -10.60 3.34
C GLY A 39 8.55 -11.53 2.36
N ARG A 40 7.61 -12.35 2.85
CA ARG A 40 6.76 -13.17 1.97
C ARG A 40 5.84 -12.32 1.08
N VAL A 41 5.27 -11.24 1.62
CA VAL A 41 4.48 -10.29 0.81
C VAL A 41 5.34 -9.70 -0.30
N TYR A 42 6.57 -9.26 0.02
CA TYR A 42 7.52 -8.75 -0.96
C TYR A 42 7.86 -9.80 -2.03
N ALA A 43 8.27 -10.99 -1.61
CA ALA A 43 8.61 -12.09 -2.52
C ALA A 43 7.46 -12.41 -3.49
N ALA A 44 6.23 -12.41 -2.99
CA ALA A 44 5.06 -12.65 -3.82
C ALA A 44 4.82 -11.55 -4.89
N THR A 45 5.33 -10.33 -4.69
CA THR A 45 5.24 -9.27 -5.73
C THR A 45 6.27 -9.44 -6.84
N ARG A 46 7.33 -10.21 -6.60
CA ARG A 46 8.47 -10.43 -7.53
C ARG A 46 8.50 -11.83 -8.13
N ALA A 47 7.55 -12.70 -7.76
CA ALA A 47 7.56 -14.10 -8.15
C ALA A 47 7.55 -14.30 -9.68
N GLU A 48 6.74 -13.52 -10.40
CA GLU A 48 6.63 -13.60 -11.86
C GLU A 48 7.92 -13.14 -12.56
N GLU A 49 8.57 -12.11 -12.03
CA GLU A 49 9.84 -11.58 -12.58
C GLU A 49 10.98 -12.58 -12.42
N LEU A 50 11.02 -13.32 -11.30
CA LEU A 50 12.05 -14.31 -11.01
C LEU A 50 11.74 -15.70 -11.57
N ALA A 51 10.53 -15.95 -12.02
CA ALA A 51 10.14 -17.26 -12.56
C ALA A 51 11.08 -17.74 -13.69
N PRO A 52 11.42 -16.91 -14.71
CA PRO A 52 12.29 -17.33 -15.81
C PRO A 52 13.79 -17.40 -15.44
N VAL A 53 14.19 -16.92 -14.28
CA VAL A 53 15.60 -16.88 -13.88
C VAL A 53 16.05 -18.31 -13.52
N PRO A 54 17.16 -18.84 -14.11
CA PRO A 54 17.62 -20.20 -13.89
C PRO A 54 18.42 -20.39 -12.59
N TRP A 55 17.91 -19.85 -11.50
CA TRP A 55 18.45 -20.01 -10.15
C TRP A 55 17.70 -21.09 -9.39
N SER A 56 18.36 -21.67 -8.41
CA SER A 56 17.68 -22.55 -7.46
C SER A 56 16.63 -21.77 -6.65
N GLU A 57 15.60 -22.46 -6.15
CA GLU A 57 14.60 -21.82 -5.28
C GLU A 57 15.23 -21.24 -4.00
N ALA A 58 16.29 -21.86 -3.50
CA ALA A 58 17.05 -21.35 -2.36
C ALA A 58 17.76 -20.03 -2.68
N ASP A 59 18.39 -19.92 -3.86
CA ASP A 59 19.06 -18.69 -4.31
C ASP A 59 18.05 -17.57 -4.55
N LYS A 60 16.90 -17.88 -5.17
CA LYS A 60 15.80 -16.92 -5.36
C LYS A 60 15.29 -16.41 -4.01
N ALA A 61 15.07 -17.29 -3.04
CA ALA A 61 14.62 -16.92 -1.72
C ALA A 61 15.63 -16.02 -0.99
N ALA A 62 16.91 -16.36 -1.02
CA ALA A 62 17.98 -15.57 -0.42
C ALA A 62 18.09 -14.17 -1.07
N PHE A 63 18.01 -14.11 -2.38
CA PHE A 63 18.00 -12.84 -3.14
C PHE A 63 16.80 -11.97 -2.73
N LEU A 64 15.59 -12.53 -2.69
CA LEU A 64 14.38 -11.80 -2.34
C LEU A 64 14.42 -11.29 -0.90
N GLU A 65 14.93 -12.09 0.02
CA GLU A 65 15.12 -11.66 1.41
C GLU A 65 16.10 -10.49 1.52
N GLN A 66 17.22 -10.54 0.79
CA GLN A 66 18.18 -9.44 0.75
C GLN A 66 17.55 -8.16 0.18
N GLN A 67 16.81 -8.28 -0.93
CA GLN A 67 16.13 -7.15 -1.57
C GLN A 67 15.05 -6.55 -0.67
N PHE A 68 14.27 -7.40 0.00
CA PHE A 68 13.28 -6.94 0.97
C PHE A 68 13.91 -6.15 2.11
N ARG A 69 15.00 -6.66 2.71
CA ARG A 69 15.72 -5.95 3.78
C ARG A 69 16.26 -4.60 3.32
N ALA A 70 16.82 -4.55 2.12
CA ALA A 70 17.31 -3.29 1.53
C ALA A 70 16.17 -2.29 1.32
N GLN A 71 15.03 -2.74 0.74
CA GLN A 71 13.85 -1.89 0.57
C GLN A 71 13.30 -1.39 1.91
N HIS A 72 13.18 -2.28 2.88
CA HIS A 72 12.67 -1.95 4.21
C HIS A 72 13.54 -0.90 4.91
N ALA A 73 14.86 -1.09 4.91
CA ALA A 73 15.81 -0.13 5.48
C ALA A 73 15.77 1.23 4.74
N HIS A 74 15.66 1.20 3.40
CA HIS A 74 15.49 2.41 2.60
C HIS A 74 14.22 3.16 2.99
N TYR A 75 13.09 2.47 3.06
CA TYR A 75 11.81 3.09 3.42
C TYR A 75 11.87 3.71 4.82
N GLN A 76 12.36 2.99 5.83
CA GLN A 76 12.49 3.52 7.19
C GLN A 76 13.38 4.77 7.26
N ARG A 77 14.44 4.83 6.45
CA ARG A 77 15.33 5.97 6.40
C ARG A 77 14.67 7.21 5.78
N TYR A 78 13.89 7.04 4.70
CA TYR A 78 13.36 8.15 3.91
C TYR A 78 11.94 8.56 4.31
N TYR A 79 11.24 7.72 5.07
CA TYR A 79 9.86 7.95 5.53
C TYR A 79 9.74 7.73 7.05
N PRO A 80 10.46 8.51 7.87
CA PRO A 80 10.56 8.25 9.32
C PRO A 80 9.24 8.41 10.06
N ASN A 81 8.28 9.17 9.51
CA ASN A 81 6.98 9.43 10.12
C ASN A 81 5.85 8.61 9.48
N ALA A 82 6.18 7.61 8.68
CA ALA A 82 5.18 6.79 8.03
C ALA A 82 4.42 5.89 9.02
N ASP A 83 3.14 5.66 8.73
CA ASP A 83 2.39 4.58 9.32
C ASP A 83 2.73 3.29 8.57
N TRP A 84 3.44 2.41 9.24
CA TRP A 84 3.83 1.09 8.78
C TRP A 84 2.77 0.09 9.20
N LEU A 85 1.86 -0.26 8.31
CA LEU A 85 0.68 -1.04 8.65
C LEU A 85 0.73 -2.43 8.03
N VAL A 86 0.45 -3.43 8.85
CA VAL A 86 0.01 -4.74 8.40
C VAL A 86 -1.51 -4.67 8.21
N VAL A 87 -1.95 -5.11 7.05
CA VAL A 87 -3.38 -5.26 6.74
C VAL A 87 -3.80 -6.66 7.15
N ALA A 88 -4.81 -6.73 8.01
CA ALA A 88 -5.31 -7.98 8.60
C ALA A 88 -6.81 -8.15 8.31
N ARG A 89 -7.26 -9.41 8.36
CA ARG A 89 -8.65 -9.84 8.37
C ARG A 89 -8.88 -10.77 9.55
N ALA A 90 -10.13 -11.24 9.71
CA ALA A 90 -10.46 -12.20 10.78
C ALA A 90 -9.67 -13.51 10.69
N ASP A 91 -9.23 -13.89 9.50
CA ASP A 91 -8.49 -15.10 9.19
C ASP A 91 -6.97 -14.92 9.14
N GLY A 92 -6.46 -13.71 9.42
CA GLY A 92 -5.03 -13.44 9.56
C GLY A 92 -4.53 -12.23 8.77
N ASP A 93 -3.22 -12.09 8.73
CA ASP A 93 -2.53 -11.00 8.01
C ASP A 93 -2.53 -11.28 6.50
N ILE A 94 -2.93 -10.28 5.71
CA ILE A 94 -3.14 -10.45 4.27
C ILE A 94 -2.25 -9.58 3.41
N GLY A 95 -1.62 -8.54 3.97
CA GLY A 95 -0.81 -7.60 3.20
C GLY A 95 -0.21 -6.51 4.04
N ARG A 96 0.28 -5.48 3.36
CA ARG A 96 0.85 -4.28 3.97
C ARG A 96 0.31 -3.02 3.30
N PHE A 97 0.25 -1.93 4.06
CA PHE A 97 -0.07 -0.61 3.59
C PHE A 97 0.79 0.42 4.33
N TYR A 98 1.64 1.15 3.62
CA TYR A 98 2.54 2.14 4.18
C TYR A 98 2.20 3.52 3.63
N ILE A 99 1.95 4.48 4.53
CA ILE A 99 1.53 5.83 4.17
C ILE A 99 2.21 6.85 5.08
N GLU A 100 2.68 7.94 4.52
CA GLU A 100 3.15 9.11 5.27
C GLU A 100 2.30 10.33 4.90
N ARG A 101 1.87 11.06 5.93
CA ARG A 101 1.01 12.24 5.76
C ARG A 101 1.86 13.50 5.80
N TRP A 102 2.21 13.97 4.61
CA TRP A 102 2.98 15.21 4.47
C TRP A 102 2.07 16.45 4.57
N PRO A 103 2.65 17.65 4.78
CA PRO A 103 1.86 18.88 4.85
C PRO A 103 0.99 19.14 3.62
N SER A 104 1.48 18.82 2.41
CA SER A 104 0.80 19.09 1.13
C SER A 104 0.13 17.88 0.50
N GLN A 105 0.44 16.66 0.94
CA GLN A 105 -0.08 15.44 0.33
C GLN A 105 0.03 14.23 1.26
N HIS A 106 -0.79 13.23 1.00
CA HIS A 106 -0.56 11.89 1.54
C HIS A 106 0.31 11.10 0.57
N ARG A 107 1.40 10.54 1.06
CA ARG A 107 2.33 9.73 0.30
C ARG A 107 2.09 8.25 0.57
N ILE A 108 1.53 7.52 -0.39
CA ILE A 108 1.50 6.06 -0.33
C ILE A 108 2.88 5.55 -0.72
N ILE A 109 3.54 4.88 0.22
CA ILE A 109 4.89 4.35 0.05
C ILE A 109 4.81 2.96 -0.56
N ASP A 110 3.91 2.14 -0.03
CA ASP A 110 3.72 0.76 -0.50
C ASP A 110 2.32 0.24 -0.17
N ILE A 111 1.75 -0.52 -1.08
CA ILE A 111 0.53 -1.29 -0.89
C ILE A 111 0.67 -2.63 -1.59
N ALA A 112 0.65 -3.72 -0.84
CA ALA A 112 0.82 -5.05 -1.38
C ALA A 112 0.03 -6.10 -0.58
N PHE A 113 -0.47 -7.11 -1.28
CA PHE A 113 -1.23 -8.21 -0.71
C PHE A 113 -0.65 -9.56 -1.12
N MET A 114 -0.82 -10.55 -0.25
CA MET A 114 -0.58 -11.94 -0.58
C MET A 114 -1.44 -12.36 -1.78
N PRO A 115 -0.95 -13.24 -2.68
CA PRO A 115 -1.63 -13.60 -3.92
C PRO A 115 -3.09 -14.03 -3.72
N ALA A 116 -3.37 -14.83 -2.68
CA ALA A 116 -4.71 -15.30 -2.35
C ALA A 116 -5.71 -14.17 -2.03
N HIS A 117 -5.23 -12.95 -1.80
CA HIS A 117 -6.03 -11.79 -1.40
C HIS A 117 -6.04 -10.68 -2.45
N ARG A 118 -5.40 -10.88 -3.61
CA ARG A 118 -5.43 -9.94 -4.74
C ARG A 118 -6.76 -10.07 -5.52
N GLY A 119 -7.15 -8.99 -6.21
CA GLY A 119 -8.35 -8.97 -7.06
C GLY A 119 -9.69 -9.01 -6.31
N LYS A 120 -9.68 -8.86 -4.97
CA LYS A 120 -10.87 -8.91 -4.12
C LYS A 120 -11.38 -7.54 -3.65
N GLY A 121 -10.88 -6.45 -4.25
CA GLY A 121 -11.30 -5.08 -3.92
C GLY A 121 -10.60 -4.45 -2.72
N TYR A 122 -9.77 -5.18 -1.95
CA TYR A 122 -9.12 -4.65 -0.77
C TYR A 122 -8.24 -3.43 -1.06
N GLY A 123 -7.41 -3.52 -2.08
CA GLY A 123 -6.55 -2.39 -2.48
C GLY A 123 -7.34 -1.16 -2.89
N GLU A 124 -8.45 -1.33 -3.60
CA GLU A 124 -9.33 -0.23 -3.98
C GLU A 124 -9.98 0.43 -2.74
N ALA A 125 -10.47 -0.37 -1.79
CA ALA A 125 -11.06 0.14 -0.56
C ALA A 125 -10.07 0.99 0.23
N LEU A 126 -8.84 0.50 0.43
CA LEU A 126 -7.81 1.22 1.14
C LEU A 126 -7.39 2.52 0.44
N LEU A 127 -7.24 2.48 -0.89
CA LEU A 127 -6.89 3.66 -1.67
C LEU A 127 -7.97 4.73 -1.60
N ARG A 128 -9.25 4.34 -1.71
CA ARG A 128 -10.38 5.28 -1.60
C ARG A 128 -10.48 5.92 -0.23
N ASP A 129 -10.29 5.14 0.84
CA ASP A 129 -10.28 5.69 2.20
C ASP A 129 -9.11 6.67 2.40
N ALA A 130 -7.91 6.37 1.87
CA ALA A 130 -6.77 7.29 1.91
C ALA A 130 -7.02 8.57 1.09
N MET A 131 -7.72 8.45 -0.04
CA MET A 131 -8.12 9.59 -0.87
C MET A 131 -9.16 10.46 -0.15
N ASP A 132 -10.18 9.86 0.46
CA ASP A 132 -11.21 10.60 1.23
C ASP A 132 -10.59 11.34 2.43
N GLU A 133 -9.66 10.69 3.13
CA GLU A 133 -8.92 11.33 4.22
C GLU A 133 -8.09 12.53 3.72
N ALA A 134 -7.43 12.37 2.58
CA ALA A 134 -6.65 13.44 1.97
C ALA A 134 -7.54 14.58 1.47
N ASP A 135 -8.66 14.27 0.81
CA ASP A 135 -9.63 15.25 0.30
C ASP A 135 -10.22 16.08 1.42
N ALA A 136 -10.62 15.45 2.53
CA ALA A 136 -11.12 16.14 3.72
C ALA A 136 -10.10 17.10 4.34
N ALA A 137 -8.80 16.86 4.11
CA ALA A 137 -7.70 17.71 4.53
C ALA A 137 -7.24 18.69 3.44
N GLY A 138 -7.88 18.72 2.26
CA GLY A 138 -7.49 19.53 1.10
C GLY A 138 -6.12 19.13 0.52
N LYS A 139 -5.76 17.85 0.60
CA LYS A 139 -4.44 17.32 0.21
C LYS A 139 -4.54 16.32 -0.94
N ASP A 140 -3.52 16.31 -1.77
CA ASP A 140 -3.34 15.30 -2.81
C ASP A 140 -2.92 13.94 -2.25
N VAL A 141 -3.03 12.90 -3.07
CA VAL A 141 -2.42 11.58 -2.81
C VAL A 141 -1.41 11.27 -3.90
N SER A 142 -0.23 10.82 -3.52
CA SER A 142 0.81 10.41 -4.49
C SER A 142 1.36 9.02 -4.18
N ILE A 143 1.80 8.34 -5.24
CA ILE A 143 2.42 7.01 -5.18
C ILE A 143 3.44 6.86 -6.32
N HIS A 144 4.56 6.15 -6.07
CA HIS A 144 5.40 5.64 -7.14
C HIS A 144 4.92 4.24 -7.54
N VAL A 145 4.72 4.03 -8.83
CA VAL A 145 4.25 2.76 -9.38
C VAL A 145 5.17 2.29 -10.49
N GLU A 146 5.60 1.06 -10.46
CA GLU A 146 6.33 0.45 -11.59
C GLU A 146 5.44 0.41 -12.82
N LYS A 147 5.99 0.76 -14.00
CA LYS A 147 5.23 0.88 -15.25
C LYS A 147 4.51 -0.40 -15.68
N LEU A 148 5.06 -1.56 -15.31
CA LEU A 148 4.47 -2.87 -15.62
C LEU A 148 3.58 -3.41 -14.49
N ASN A 149 3.33 -2.62 -13.44
CA ASN A 149 2.53 -3.06 -12.32
C ASN A 149 1.06 -3.31 -12.74
N PRO A 150 0.51 -4.50 -12.48
CA PRO A 150 -0.90 -4.82 -12.80
C PRO A 150 -1.90 -3.83 -12.18
N ALA A 151 -1.54 -3.17 -11.08
CA ALA A 151 -2.39 -2.19 -10.40
C ALA A 151 -2.50 -0.83 -11.14
N MET A 152 -1.72 -0.59 -12.22
CA MET A 152 -1.82 0.66 -13.00
C MET A 152 -3.25 0.97 -13.45
N ARG A 153 -4.00 -0.06 -13.87
CA ARG A 153 -5.42 0.10 -14.26
C ARG A 153 -6.29 0.59 -13.10
N LEU A 154 -6.01 0.13 -11.89
CA LEU A 154 -6.72 0.57 -10.68
C LEU A 154 -6.43 2.04 -10.40
N TYR A 155 -5.16 2.45 -10.41
CA TYR A 155 -4.79 3.84 -10.17
C TYR A 155 -5.45 4.79 -11.18
N HIS A 156 -5.39 4.49 -12.48
CA HIS A 156 -6.06 5.29 -13.50
C HIS A 156 -7.59 5.36 -13.30
N ARG A 157 -8.23 4.23 -12.96
CA ARG A 157 -9.68 4.18 -12.67
C ARG A 157 -10.05 5.04 -11.46
N LEU A 158 -9.18 5.12 -10.47
CA LEU A 158 -9.34 5.98 -9.29
C LEU A 158 -9.04 7.47 -9.57
N GLY A 159 -8.55 7.80 -10.77
CA GLY A 159 -8.28 9.18 -11.16
C GLY A 159 -6.85 9.65 -10.88
N PHE A 160 -5.94 8.74 -10.54
CA PHE A 160 -4.51 9.07 -10.53
C PHE A 160 -4.02 9.32 -11.95
N VAL A 161 -3.18 10.34 -12.11
CA VAL A 161 -2.51 10.68 -13.37
C VAL A 161 -0.99 10.61 -13.18
N THR A 162 -0.27 10.21 -14.22
CA THR A 162 1.19 10.28 -14.21
C THR A 162 1.61 11.76 -14.20
N GLU A 163 2.35 12.15 -13.18
CA GLU A 163 2.89 13.50 -13.02
C GLU A 163 4.35 13.56 -13.51
N GLU A 164 5.11 12.52 -13.26
CA GLU A 164 6.52 12.44 -13.65
C GLU A 164 6.92 11.01 -14.03
N ASP A 165 7.63 10.89 -15.14
CA ASP A 165 8.30 9.65 -15.55
C ASP A 165 9.67 9.55 -14.87
N LYS A 166 9.83 8.54 -14.03
CA LYS A 166 11.06 8.24 -13.29
C LYS A 166 11.81 7.03 -13.88
N GLY A 167 11.65 6.74 -15.15
CA GLY A 167 12.25 5.59 -15.82
C GLY A 167 11.47 4.30 -15.55
N VAL A 168 11.88 3.48 -14.59
CA VAL A 168 11.19 2.23 -14.23
C VAL A 168 9.86 2.49 -13.50
N TYR A 169 9.74 3.61 -12.81
CA TYR A 169 8.55 4.02 -12.05
C TYR A 169 7.92 5.25 -12.65
N ASP A 170 6.61 5.38 -12.51
CA ASP A 170 5.86 6.63 -12.67
C ASP A 170 5.52 7.20 -11.29
N LEU A 171 5.74 8.50 -11.09
CA LEU A 171 5.10 9.22 -10.00
C LEU A 171 3.68 9.53 -10.44
N MET A 172 2.72 8.91 -9.76
CA MET A 172 1.30 9.15 -10.00
C MET A 172 0.71 10.01 -8.88
N ARG A 173 -0.22 10.89 -9.25
CA ARG A 173 -0.91 11.77 -8.31
C ARG A 173 -2.42 11.78 -8.55
N TRP A 174 -3.14 11.70 -7.46
CA TRP A 174 -4.55 12.05 -7.38
C TRP A 174 -4.69 13.41 -6.70
N ARG A 175 -5.56 14.29 -7.23
CA ARG A 175 -5.73 15.64 -6.69
C ARG A 175 -7.06 15.78 -5.99
N ALA A 176 -7.05 16.42 -4.81
CA ALA A 176 -8.23 16.77 -4.04
C ALA A 176 -9.20 17.68 -4.84
N GLY A 177 -10.49 17.60 -4.53
CA GLY A 177 -11.54 18.48 -5.07
C GLY A 177 -12.02 18.15 -6.49
N ARG A 178 -11.42 17.19 -7.22
CA ARG A 178 -11.83 16.88 -8.60
C ARG A 178 -13.19 16.21 -8.75
N GLU A 179 -13.68 15.50 -7.73
CA GLU A 179 -15.03 14.91 -7.77
C GLU A 179 -16.11 16.00 -7.68
N THR A 180 -15.87 17.03 -6.91
CA THR A 180 -16.79 18.17 -6.78
C THR A 180 -16.92 18.94 -8.11
N GLU A 181 -15.83 19.11 -8.86
CA GLU A 181 -15.86 19.76 -10.18
C GLU A 181 -16.57 18.94 -11.26
N ARG A 182 -16.54 17.60 -11.17
CA ARG A 182 -17.28 16.73 -12.13
C ARG A 182 -18.79 16.79 -11.88
N GLN A 183 -19.24 16.85 -10.64
CA GLN A 183 -20.66 16.97 -10.31
C GLN A 183 -21.25 18.34 -10.69
N VAL A 184 -20.47 19.42 -10.56
CA VAL A 184 -20.90 20.78 -10.94
C VAL A 184 -21.01 20.96 -12.46
N LYS A 185 -20.25 20.20 -13.27
CA LYS A 185 -20.32 20.28 -14.74
C LYS A 185 -21.44 19.44 -15.38
N ILE A 186 -22.13 18.61 -14.58
CA ILE A 186 -23.24 17.76 -15.06
C ILE A 186 -24.60 18.29 -14.59
N ALA A 187 -24.62 19.30 -13.71
CA ALA A 187 -25.82 20.02 -13.25
C ALA A 187 -25.99 21.32 -14.07
#